data_392d6dfdb7547d53f1d328c4caab373f
#
_entry.id   392d6dfdb7547d53f1d328c4caab373f
#
_cell.length_a   1.000
_cell.length_b   1.000
_cell.length_c   1.000
_cell.angle_alpha   90.00
_cell.angle_beta   90.00
_cell.angle_gamma   90.00
#
_symmetry.space_group_name_H-M   'P 1'
#
loop_
_entity.id
_entity.type
_entity.pdbx_description
1 polymer ?
#
loop_
_entity_poly.entity_id
_entity_poly.type
_entity_poly.pdbx_seq_one_letter_code
_entity_poly.pdbx_strand_id
1 'polypeptide(L)'
;NHKKDSYILEQPQMYTMAQYNEVKGQLMPIYPLTKGLSNKTVVKAVTQALDKYKIGLEKEYIPEYIREKYNLAEHNYAMVNIHFPQSMDDYIIARHRLAFEEFFLFVLATLNMKASNERIPNSYVIPDNVKTREFINQLPFKLTHAQLRTWEEVKNNMSGKHLTSRLI
;
A
#
# COMPACT_ATOMS: atom_id res chain seq x y z
N ASN A 1 23.13 -0.20 -22.13
CA ASN A 1 22.95 -1.60 -22.54
C ASN A 1 24.25 -2.11 -23.17
N HIS A 2 24.72 -3.25 -22.71
CA HIS A 2 25.89 -3.95 -23.29
C HIS A 2 25.39 -5.01 -24.25
N LYS A 3 25.68 -4.85 -25.52
CA LYS A 3 25.35 -5.85 -26.55
C LYS A 3 26.65 -6.29 -27.19
N LYS A 4 27.03 -7.58 -27.03
CA LYS A 4 28.23 -8.24 -27.61
C LYS A 4 29.23 -7.24 -28.21
N ASP A 5 30.24 -6.86 -27.43
CA ASP A 5 31.40 -6.00 -27.82
C ASP A 5 31.13 -4.54 -28.23
N SER A 6 29.91 -4.00 -27.96
CA SER A 6 29.61 -2.58 -28.16
C SER A 6 28.78 -2.01 -27.05
N TYR A 7 29.08 -0.77 -26.66
CA TYR A 7 28.24 0.03 -25.75
C TYR A 7 27.23 0.83 -26.56
N ILE A 8 25.95 0.63 -26.27
CA ILE A 8 24.86 1.36 -26.93
C ILE A 8 24.27 2.34 -25.93
N LEU A 9 24.23 3.62 -26.29
CA LEU A 9 23.54 4.66 -25.56
C LEU A 9 22.11 4.75 -26.12
N GLU A 10 21.12 4.36 -25.30
CA GLU A 10 19.71 4.48 -25.65
C GLU A 10 19.16 5.80 -25.08
N GLN A 11 18.76 6.72 -25.95
CA GLN A 11 18.19 8.02 -25.60
C GLN A 11 19.06 8.81 -24.59
N PRO A 12 20.34 9.08 -24.88
CA PRO A 12 21.21 9.76 -23.94
C PRO A 12 20.70 11.17 -23.69
N GLN A 13 20.72 11.58 -22.43
CA GLN A 13 20.48 12.98 -22.07
C GLN A 13 21.78 13.76 -22.23
N MET A 14 21.75 14.82 -23.03
CA MET A 14 22.90 15.71 -23.22
C MET A 14 22.80 16.88 -22.26
N TYR A 15 23.90 17.15 -21.56
CA TYR A 15 24.07 18.27 -20.64
C TYR A 15 25.26 19.11 -21.07
N THR A 16 25.18 20.42 -20.90
CA THR A 16 26.38 21.26 -20.86
C THR A 16 27.18 20.93 -19.61
N MET A 17 28.48 21.27 -19.59
CA MET A 17 29.32 21.04 -18.39
C MET A 17 28.76 21.74 -17.15
N ALA A 18 28.18 22.93 -17.29
CA ALA A 18 27.53 23.64 -16.19
C ALA A 18 26.34 22.84 -15.66
N GLN A 19 25.42 22.43 -16.54
CA GLN A 19 24.26 21.61 -16.17
C GLN A 19 24.66 20.25 -15.57
N TYR A 20 25.71 19.62 -16.09
CA TYR A 20 26.21 18.37 -15.54
C TYR A 20 26.71 18.52 -14.10
N ASN A 21 27.45 19.61 -13.84
CA ASN A 21 27.94 19.90 -12.51
C ASN A 21 26.83 20.17 -11.48
N GLU A 22 25.71 20.76 -11.94
CA GLU A 22 24.51 20.97 -11.09
C GLU A 22 23.81 19.64 -10.70
N VAL A 23 23.74 18.68 -11.61
CA VAL A 23 23.03 17.41 -11.36
C VAL A 23 23.94 16.27 -10.90
N LYS A 24 25.26 16.47 -10.97
CA LYS A 24 26.24 15.44 -10.57
C LYS A 24 26.08 15.07 -9.09
N GLY A 25 25.83 13.79 -8.85
CA GLY A 25 25.66 13.25 -7.49
C GLY A 25 24.27 13.46 -6.90
N GLN A 26 23.32 14.09 -7.61
CA GLN A 26 21.94 14.20 -7.17
C GLN A 26 21.13 12.97 -7.58
N LEU A 27 20.18 12.59 -6.74
CA LEU A 27 19.17 11.58 -7.06
C LEU A 27 18.09 12.22 -7.94
N MET A 28 18.02 11.77 -9.19
CA MET A 28 17.06 12.31 -10.15
C MET A 28 15.83 11.40 -10.27
N PRO A 29 14.61 11.94 -10.18
CA PRO A 29 13.40 11.14 -10.32
C PRO A 29 13.22 10.65 -11.75
N ILE A 30 12.80 9.39 -11.89
CA ILE A 30 12.43 8.77 -13.17
C ILE A 30 10.96 8.36 -13.07
N TYR A 31 10.12 8.98 -13.88
CA TYR A 31 8.68 8.71 -13.89
C TYR A 31 8.30 7.75 -15.01
N PRO A 32 7.25 6.92 -14.82
CA PRO A 32 6.65 6.18 -15.92
C PRO A 32 6.08 7.17 -16.95
N LEU A 33 6.42 6.96 -18.22
CA LEU A 33 6.09 7.89 -19.31
C LEU A 33 5.13 7.26 -20.30
N THR A 34 4.29 8.09 -20.91
CA THR A 34 3.45 7.74 -22.05
C THR A 34 3.96 8.44 -23.32
N LYS A 35 3.46 8.01 -24.49
CA LYS A 35 3.85 8.59 -25.78
C LYS A 35 3.64 10.11 -25.79
N GLY A 36 4.67 10.86 -26.16
CA GLY A 36 4.65 12.32 -26.25
C GLY A 36 5.00 13.06 -24.94
N LEU A 37 5.22 12.34 -23.83
CA LEU A 37 5.59 12.92 -22.53
C LEU A 37 7.06 12.64 -22.22
N SER A 38 7.84 13.65 -21.88
CA SER A 38 9.24 13.50 -21.46
C SER A 38 9.38 13.55 -19.94
N ASN A 39 10.38 12.85 -19.40
CA ASN A 39 10.70 12.92 -17.97
C ASN A 39 10.92 14.36 -17.49
N LYS A 40 11.61 15.16 -18.31
CA LYS A 40 11.87 16.59 -18.02
C LYS A 40 10.56 17.39 -17.86
N THR A 41 9.55 17.10 -18.66
CA THR A 41 8.23 17.74 -18.56
C THR A 41 7.54 17.37 -17.24
N VAL A 42 7.58 16.09 -16.87
CA VAL A 42 6.97 15.62 -15.61
C VAL A 42 7.71 16.21 -14.41
N VAL A 43 9.05 16.15 -14.39
CA VAL A 43 9.87 16.76 -13.34
C VAL A 43 9.52 18.23 -13.15
N LYS A 44 9.46 19.00 -14.24
CA LYS A 44 9.08 20.43 -14.19
C LYS A 44 7.69 20.64 -13.59
N ALA A 45 6.72 19.83 -14.00
CA ALA A 45 5.35 19.93 -13.49
C ALA A 45 5.28 19.61 -11.99
N VAL A 46 5.98 18.55 -11.52
CA VAL A 46 6.04 18.17 -10.12
C VAL A 46 6.73 19.26 -9.29
N THR A 47 7.85 19.81 -9.77
CA THR A 47 8.54 20.92 -9.09
C THR A 47 7.61 22.12 -8.93
N GLN A 48 6.95 22.54 -10.00
CA GLN A 48 6.01 23.67 -9.96
C GLN A 48 4.82 23.41 -9.02
N ALA A 49 4.31 22.17 -8.98
CA ALA A 49 3.23 21.80 -8.08
C ALA A 49 3.67 21.86 -6.62
N LEU A 50 4.83 21.30 -6.28
CA LEU A 50 5.39 21.35 -4.93
C LEU A 50 5.64 22.79 -4.48
N ASP A 51 6.27 23.62 -5.32
CA ASP A 51 6.54 25.03 -5.02
C ASP A 51 5.26 25.82 -4.75
N LYS A 52 4.21 25.58 -5.57
CA LYS A 52 2.95 26.31 -5.47
C LYS A 52 2.09 25.87 -4.29
N TYR A 53 2.08 24.59 -3.99
CA TYR A 53 1.17 23.99 -3.01
C TYR A 53 1.85 23.53 -1.73
N LYS A 54 3.11 23.85 -1.52
CA LYS A 54 3.89 23.48 -0.33
C LYS A 54 3.14 23.81 0.98
N ILE A 55 2.48 24.97 1.04
CA ILE A 55 1.68 25.39 2.20
C ILE A 55 0.43 24.51 2.38
N GLY A 56 -0.18 24.01 1.28
CA GLY A 56 -1.37 23.14 1.34
C GLY A 56 -1.08 21.69 1.73
N LEU A 57 0.19 21.28 1.70
CA LEU A 57 0.62 19.94 2.12
C LEU A 57 0.83 19.86 3.65
N GLU A 58 0.71 20.98 4.37
CA GLU A 58 1.09 21.08 5.79
C GLU A 58 0.20 20.28 6.76
N LYS A 59 -0.91 19.73 6.31
CA LYS A 59 -1.84 19.03 7.20
C LYS A 59 -1.39 17.60 7.47
N GLU A 60 -0.66 17.43 8.57
CA GLU A 60 -0.36 16.09 9.12
C GLU A 60 -1.65 15.48 9.71
N TYR A 61 -1.99 14.26 9.31
CA TYR A 61 -3.20 13.57 9.77
C TYR A 61 -2.92 12.28 10.55
N ILE A 62 -1.66 11.78 10.55
CA ILE A 62 -1.27 10.70 11.42
C ILE A 62 -0.90 11.27 12.79
N PRO A 63 -1.58 10.85 13.86
CA PRO A 63 -1.30 11.32 15.21
C PRO A 63 0.18 11.14 15.62
N GLU A 64 0.70 12.09 16.38
CA GLU A 64 2.12 12.13 16.79
C GLU A 64 2.57 10.84 17.48
N TYR A 65 1.78 10.30 18.40
CA TYR A 65 2.11 9.06 19.09
C TYR A 65 2.27 7.86 18.16
N ILE A 66 1.57 7.84 16.99
CA ILE A 66 1.74 6.80 15.96
C ILE A 66 3.04 7.05 15.20
N ARG A 67 3.29 8.31 14.84
CA ARG A 67 4.52 8.68 14.13
C ARG A 67 5.76 8.35 14.95
N GLU A 68 5.76 8.67 16.23
CA GLU A 68 6.85 8.32 17.15
C GLU A 68 7.02 6.81 17.29
N LYS A 69 5.93 6.08 17.54
CA LYS A 69 5.95 4.63 17.72
C LYS A 69 6.54 3.88 16.52
N TYR A 70 6.26 4.36 15.31
CA TYR A 70 6.69 3.70 14.06
C TYR A 70 7.82 4.46 13.35
N ASN A 71 8.39 5.47 13.98
CA ASN A 71 9.46 6.31 13.46
C ASN A 71 9.14 6.87 12.06
N LEU A 72 7.98 7.48 11.93
CA LEU A 72 7.49 8.03 10.68
C LEU A 72 7.83 9.51 10.54
N ALA A 73 8.38 9.89 9.41
CA ALA A 73 8.57 11.30 9.06
C ALA A 73 7.23 12.03 8.89
N GLU A 74 7.26 13.34 8.90
CA GLU A 74 6.10 14.17 8.56
C GLU A 74 5.68 14.02 7.10
N HIS A 75 4.40 14.19 6.84
CA HIS A 75 3.82 14.04 5.50
C HIS A 75 4.51 14.94 4.46
N ASN A 76 4.72 16.22 4.77
CA ASN A 76 5.37 17.16 3.85
C ASN A 76 6.81 16.76 3.53
N TYR A 77 7.55 16.36 4.54
CA TYR A 77 8.91 15.86 4.34
C TYR A 77 8.90 14.66 3.36
N ALA A 78 7.99 13.71 3.58
CA ALA A 78 7.88 12.54 2.73
C ALA A 78 7.48 12.87 1.29
N MET A 79 6.50 13.79 1.11
CA MET A 79 6.03 14.21 -0.21
C MET A 79 7.12 14.92 -1.02
N VAL A 80 7.97 15.72 -0.40
CA VAL A 80 9.08 16.38 -1.10
C VAL A 80 10.20 15.39 -1.39
N ASN A 81 10.63 14.61 -0.39
CA ASN A 81 11.81 13.77 -0.50
C ASN A 81 11.59 12.46 -1.28
N ILE A 82 10.35 12.04 -1.54
CA ILE A 82 10.08 10.94 -2.47
C ILE A 82 10.40 11.34 -3.92
N HIS A 83 10.28 12.63 -4.25
CA HIS A 83 10.55 13.15 -5.59
C HIS A 83 11.95 13.74 -5.73
N PHE A 84 12.41 14.48 -4.73
CA PHE A 84 13.67 15.24 -4.77
C PHE A 84 14.47 15.05 -3.47
N PRO A 85 14.91 13.82 -3.16
CA PRO A 85 15.69 13.56 -1.95
C PRO A 85 17.09 14.16 -2.06
N GLN A 86 17.63 14.67 -0.95
CA GLN A 86 19.01 15.16 -0.87
C GLN A 86 20.00 14.00 -0.70
N SER A 87 19.54 12.88 -0.12
CA SER A 87 20.33 11.68 0.13
C SER A 87 19.48 10.41 -0.09
N MET A 88 20.14 9.26 -0.15
CA MET A 88 19.44 7.97 -0.18
C MET A 88 18.64 7.73 1.10
N ASP A 89 19.13 8.21 2.24
CA ASP A 89 18.43 8.08 3.52
C ASP A 89 17.14 8.87 3.53
N ASP A 90 17.12 10.09 2.99
CA ASP A 90 15.89 10.89 2.86
C ASP A 90 14.85 10.17 1.99
N TYR A 91 15.30 9.55 0.90
CA TYR A 91 14.42 8.73 0.04
C TYR A 91 13.84 7.54 0.80
N ILE A 92 14.65 6.81 1.56
CA ILE A 92 14.20 5.64 2.34
C ILE A 92 13.20 6.06 3.41
N ILE A 93 13.46 7.14 4.14
CA ILE A 93 12.58 7.71 5.17
C ILE A 93 11.25 8.14 4.54
N ALA A 94 11.29 8.87 3.43
CA ALA A 94 10.10 9.30 2.71
C ALA A 94 9.26 8.10 2.21
N ARG A 95 9.91 7.12 1.60
CA ARG A 95 9.25 5.90 1.13
C ARG A 95 8.62 5.10 2.26
N HIS A 96 9.32 4.99 3.40
CA HIS A 96 8.78 4.29 4.58
C HIS A 96 7.49 4.95 5.07
N ARG A 97 7.49 6.29 5.18
CA ARG A 97 6.30 7.05 5.56
C ARG A 97 5.13 6.83 4.59
N LEU A 98 5.34 6.99 3.29
CA LEU A 98 4.26 6.88 2.30
C LEU A 98 3.74 5.46 2.18
N ALA A 99 4.60 4.44 2.27
CA ALA A 99 4.19 3.05 2.30
C ALA A 99 3.33 2.72 3.54
N PHE A 100 3.73 3.19 4.72
CA PHE A 100 2.93 3.05 5.93
C PHE A 100 1.54 3.66 5.76
N GLU A 101 1.47 4.85 5.21
CA GLU A 101 0.24 5.60 4.99
C GLU A 101 -0.72 4.88 4.05
N GLU A 102 -0.21 4.36 2.93
CA GLU A 102 -0.99 3.59 1.97
C GLU A 102 -1.60 2.34 2.62
N PHE A 103 -0.79 1.55 3.34
CA PHE A 103 -1.28 0.37 4.06
C PHE A 103 -2.22 0.73 5.21
N PHE A 104 -1.98 1.80 5.93
CA PHE A 104 -2.85 2.27 6.99
C PHE A 104 -4.25 2.62 6.46
N LEU A 105 -4.33 3.37 5.37
CA LEU A 105 -5.60 3.70 4.73
C LEU A 105 -6.31 2.46 4.17
N PHE A 106 -5.56 1.53 3.58
CA PHE A 106 -6.10 0.26 3.10
C PHE A 106 -6.70 -0.56 4.23
N VAL A 107 -6.01 -0.69 5.35
CA VAL A 107 -6.50 -1.43 6.54
C VAL A 107 -7.73 -0.74 7.11
N LEU A 108 -7.74 0.59 7.24
CA LEU A 108 -8.90 1.35 7.71
C LEU A 108 -10.12 1.15 6.80
N ALA A 109 -9.94 1.23 5.49
CA ALA A 109 -11.01 0.97 4.53
C ALA A 109 -11.57 -0.45 4.67
N THR A 110 -10.69 -1.44 4.79
CA THR A 110 -11.08 -2.85 4.97
C THR A 110 -11.85 -3.07 6.27
N LEU A 111 -11.39 -2.48 7.39
CA LEU A 111 -12.07 -2.56 8.67
C LEU A 111 -13.45 -1.88 8.64
N ASN A 112 -13.55 -0.74 7.96
CA ASN A 112 -14.82 -0.04 7.80
C ASN A 112 -15.81 -0.84 6.95
N MET A 113 -15.35 -1.45 5.86
CA MET A 113 -16.18 -2.37 5.04
C MET A 113 -16.64 -3.56 5.86
N LYS A 114 -15.76 -4.17 6.67
CA LYS A 114 -16.12 -5.28 7.55
C LYS A 114 -17.18 -4.85 8.56
N ALA A 115 -16.98 -3.74 9.26
CA ALA A 115 -17.94 -3.21 10.22
C ALA A 115 -19.31 -2.86 9.59
N SER A 116 -19.32 -2.42 8.33
CA SER A 116 -20.54 -2.16 7.57
C SER A 116 -21.26 -3.45 7.21
N ASN A 117 -20.54 -4.48 6.79
CA ASN A 117 -21.11 -5.79 6.48
C ASN A 117 -21.68 -6.50 7.72
N GLU A 118 -21.01 -6.37 8.87
CA GLU A 118 -21.48 -6.93 10.15
C GLU A 118 -22.82 -6.30 10.62
N ARG A 119 -23.21 -5.14 10.09
CA ARG A 119 -24.51 -4.51 10.37
C ARG A 119 -25.64 -5.01 9.48
N ILE A 120 -25.33 -5.70 8.40
CA ILE A 120 -26.34 -6.25 7.49
C ILE A 120 -26.96 -7.49 8.14
N PRO A 121 -28.30 -7.53 8.35
CA PRO A 121 -28.93 -8.70 8.94
C PRO A 121 -28.83 -9.90 8.00
N ASN A 122 -28.55 -11.07 8.57
CA ASN A 122 -28.57 -12.32 7.85
C ASN A 122 -30.03 -12.79 7.65
N SER A 123 -30.51 -12.78 6.41
CA SER A 123 -31.86 -13.24 6.07
C SER A 123 -32.01 -14.76 6.07
N TYR A 124 -30.88 -15.50 6.07
CA TYR A 124 -30.85 -16.96 5.98
C TYR A 124 -30.02 -17.54 7.12
N VAL A 125 -30.56 -17.51 8.33
CA VAL A 125 -29.91 -18.14 9.49
C VAL A 125 -30.01 -19.65 9.38
N ILE A 126 -28.87 -20.34 9.31
CA ILE A 126 -28.80 -21.81 9.26
C ILE A 126 -28.38 -22.28 10.65
N PRO A 127 -29.30 -22.81 11.47
CA PRO A 127 -28.96 -23.31 12.79
C PRO A 127 -28.14 -24.59 12.71
N ASP A 128 -27.29 -24.79 13.73
CA ASP A 128 -26.62 -26.08 13.93
C ASP A 128 -27.66 -27.19 14.09
N ASN A 129 -27.43 -28.32 13.43
CA ASN A 129 -28.33 -29.45 13.54
C ASN A 129 -27.60 -30.77 13.83
N VAL A 130 -28.37 -31.73 14.35
CA VAL A 130 -27.85 -33.04 14.74
C VAL A 130 -27.25 -33.80 13.55
N LYS A 131 -27.82 -33.66 12.36
CA LYS A 131 -27.38 -34.38 11.15
C LYS A 131 -25.96 -34.02 10.74
N THR A 132 -25.56 -32.77 10.93
CA THR A 132 -24.18 -32.33 10.62
C THR A 132 -23.16 -32.97 11.57
N ARG A 133 -23.52 -33.10 12.84
CA ARG A 133 -22.65 -33.78 13.83
C ARG A 133 -22.55 -35.27 13.54
N GLU A 134 -23.69 -35.91 13.20
CA GLU A 134 -23.74 -37.31 12.78
C GLU A 134 -22.89 -37.57 11.55
N PHE A 135 -22.98 -36.68 10.53
CA PHE A 135 -22.15 -36.74 9.34
C PHE A 135 -20.64 -36.66 9.66
N ILE A 136 -20.22 -35.72 10.52
CA ILE A 136 -18.81 -35.58 10.91
C ILE A 136 -18.34 -36.86 11.65
N ASN A 137 -19.19 -37.44 12.50
CA ASN A 137 -18.85 -38.67 13.24
C ASN A 137 -18.79 -39.93 12.36
N GLN A 138 -19.45 -39.91 11.20
CA GLN A 138 -19.46 -41.02 10.21
C GLN A 138 -18.31 -40.94 9.21
N LEU A 139 -17.48 -39.85 9.24
CA LEU A 139 -16.33 -39.75 8.35
C LEU A 139 -15.34 -40.90 8.62
N PRO A 140 -14.73 -41.49 7.58
CA PRO A 140 -13.76 -42.60 7.73
C PRO A 140 -12.41 -42.14 8.31
N PHE A 141 -12.29 -40.85 8.68
CA PHE A 141 -11.11 -40.24 9.28
C PHE A 141 -11.53 -39.21 10.33
N LYS A 142 -10.62 -38.91 11.26
CA LYS A 142 -10.82 -37.82 12.24
C LYS A 142 -10.35 -36.48 11.65
N LEU A 143 -11.18 -35.46 11.81
CA LEU A 143 -10.79 -34.10 11.44
C LEU A 143 -9.60 -33.63 12.28
N THR A 144 -8.67 -32.90 11.67
CA THR A 144 -7.58 -32.25 12.38
C THR A 144 -8.10 -31.11 13.27
N HIS A 145 -7.29 -30.69 14.24
CA HIS A 145 -7.64 -29.54 15.10
C HIS A 145 -7.91 -28.26 14.31
N ALA A 146 -7.16 -28.03 13.23
CA ALA A 146 -7.36 -26.87 12.36
C ALA A 146 -8.73 -26.96 11.65
N GLN A 147 -9.10 -28.12 11.10
CA GLN A 147 -10.38 -28.35 10.46
C GLN A 147 -11.55 -28.19 11.42
N LEU A 148 -11.44 -28.73 12.64
CA LEU A 148 -12.45 -28.56 13.68
C LEU A 148 -12.66 -27.10 14.05
N ARG A 149 -11.56 -26.34 14.24
CA ARG A 149 -11.62 -24.91 14.55
C ARG A 149 -12.30 -24.13 13.42
N THR A 150 -11.89 -24.36 12.17
CA THR A 150 -12.50 -23.73 11.00
C THR A 150 -14.00 -24.07 10.90
N TRP A 151 -14.35 -25.34 11.13
CA TRP A 151 -15.75 -25.77 11.15
C TRP A 151 -16.58 -25.03 12.19
N GLU A 152 -16.09 -24.93 13.44
CA GLU A 152 -16.79 -24.20 14.49
C GLU A 152 -16.97 -22.70 14.15
N GLU A 153 -15.97 -22.10 13.54
CA GLU A 153 -16.08 -20.70 13.07
C GLU A 153 -17.13 -20.54 11.95
N VAL A 154 -17.15 -21.43 10.97
CA VAL A 154 -18.14 -21.43 9.89
C VAL A 154 -19.55 -21.63 10.46
N LYS A 155 -19.72 -22.62 11.31
CA LYS A 155 -21.00 -22.92 11.97
C LYS A 155 -21.55 -21.71 12.74
N ASN A 156 -20.69 -21.04 13.54
CA ASN A 156 -21.07 -19.85 14.29
C ASN A 156 -21.48 -18.68 13.36
N ASN A 157 -20.81 -18.55 12.24
CA ASN A 157 -21.16 -17.52 11.25
C ASN A 157 -22.50 -17.82 10.55
N MET A 158 -22.74 -19.07 10.19
CA MET A 158 -23.98 -19.49 9.52
C MET A 158 -25.22 -19.37 10.44
N SER A 159 -25.04 -19.59 11.74
CA SER A 159 -26.09 -19.42 12.75
C SER A 159 -26.21 -17.99 13.27
N GLY A 160 -25.29 -17.10 12.88
CA GLY A 160 -25.26 -15.70 13.30
C GLY A 160 -26.37 -14.85 12.69
N LYS A 161 -26.73 -13.77 13.40
CA LYS A 161 -27.78 -12.82 12.95
C LYS A 161 -27.27 -11.81 11.90
N HIS A 162 -25.97 -11.76 11.65
CA HIS A 162 -25.34 -10.80 10.75
C HIS A 162 -24.66 -11.49 9.59
N LEU A 163 -24.65 -10.82 8.44
CA LEU A 163 -23.97 -11.32 7.25
C LEU A 163 -22.45 -11.38 7.53
N THR A 164 -21.87 -12.54 7.24
CA THR A 164 -20.43 -12.75 7.34
C THR A 164 -19.88 -13.17 5.99
N SER A 165 -18.71 -12.60 5.62
CA SER A 165 -17.95 -13.00 4.44
C SER A 165 -16.55 -13.42 4.91
N ARG A 166 -16.14 -14.64 4.56
CA ARG A 166 -14.80 -15.15 4.89
C ARG A 166 -14.16 -15.80 3.68
N LEU A 167 -12.87 -15.60 3.57
CA LEU A 167 -12.01 -16.38 2.67
C LEU A 167 -11.55 -17.62 3.43
N ILE A 168 -11.78 -18.80 2.87
CA ILE A 168 -11.37 -20.09 3.42
C ILE A 168 -10.15 -20.60 2.65
#